data_3f8ae95c34b2288838ee9b03c20310df
#
_entry.id   3f8ae95c34b2288838ee9b03c20310df
#
_cell.length_a   1.000
_cell.length_b   1.000
_cell.length_c   1.000
_cell.angle_alpha   90.00
_cell.angle_beta   90.00
_cell.angle_gamma   90.00
#
_symmetry.space_group_name_H-M   'P 1'
#
loop_
_entity.id
_entity.type
_entity.pdbx_description
1 polymer ?
#
loop_
_entity_poly.entity_id
_entity_poly.type
_entity_poly.pdbx_seq_one_letter_code
_entity_poly.pdbx_strand_id
1 'polypeptide(L)'
;MKKENVGSVKVIPLGGLEQIGMNITAIEYDDSIVVVDCGLSFPEEEMLGIDLIIPDVTYLKENIDKVKAFVITHGHEDHIGAIPYVLKEVNVPIYATRLTMGLIESKLKEHNMLREVKRKVVRYGQSVTLGDFRGEFIRTNHSIADAAALAIFSPAGILVHTGDFKVDYTPVNGEPIDLQRFAELGKKGVLALMCDSTNALRPGFTMSERTVGSTFDKIFNDNKNSRIIIATFASNVDRVQQIINAAVAYGRKVCVEGRSMVNIIDVAEDLGYLHIPDGTLIETEAMKNYTPEQIVLITTGSQGESMAALSRMAANLHRKVSIQPGDCVVFSSTPIPGNEKSVARVINELGMKGAKVIFQDTHVSGHACQEEIKLVYSLLKPKYAIPVHGEYRHLIAQKEVAMSLGYDKEDVIIAKSGDVIELSDEKAAIVGKVHTGAILVDGLGVGDVGNIVLRDRQNLAENGIIIVVLTLEKYTGQLVAGPDIVTRGFVYVREAEELLDEARAIVTDSVLRCLDKNITDWSKIKNIIKDDLSEYLWKKMKRNPVILPIIMEAQM
;
A
#
# COMPACT_ATOMS: atom_id res chain seq x y z
N MET A 1 24.44 -38.75 -24.45
CA MET A 1 23.04 -38.34 -24.42
C MET A 1 23.01 -36.86 -24.84
N LYS A 2 22.37 -36.53 -25.95
CA LYS A 2 22.13 -35.13 -26.30
C LYS A 2 21.27 -34.55 -25.18
N LYS A 3 21.75 -33.52 -24.46
CA LYS A 3 20.87 -32.69 -23.62
C LYS A 3 19.78 -32.15 -24.56
N GLU A 4 18.53 -32.56 -24.36
CA GLU A 4 17.40 -31.86 -24.96
C GLU A 4 17.54 -30.39 -24.59
N ASN A 5 17.33 -29.53 -25.53
CA ASN A 5 17.43 -28.08 -25.32
C ASN A 5 16.20 -27.67 -24.47
N VAL A 6 16.38 -27.70 -23.17
CA VAL A 6 15.32 -27.49 -22.18
C VAL A 6 15.02 -25.98 -22.08
N GLY A 7 14.77 -25.25 -23.10
CA GLY A 7 14.32 -23.87 -23.07
C GLY A 7 14.83 -22.99 -21.92
N SER A 8 14.42 -21.76 -21.91
CA SER A 8 14.66 -20.81 -20.82
C SER A 8 13.33 -20.43 -20.14
N VAL A 9 13.37 -20.11 -18.85
CA VAL A 9 12.23 -19.52 -18.13
C VAL A 9 12.47 -18.03 -17.98
N LYS A 10 11.39 -17.23 -18.10
CA LYS A 10 11.47 -15.79 -17.91
C LYS A 10 10.84 -15.40 -16.60
N VAL A 11 11.49 -14.51 -15.86
CA VAL A 11 10.95 -13.81 -14.70
C VAL A 11 10.75 -12.36 -15.07
N ILE A 12 9.53 -11.86 -14.93
CA ILE A 12 9.11 -10.55 -15.39
C ILE A 12 8.40 -9.84 -14.22
N PRO A 13 9.13 -9.07 -13.42
CA PRO A 13 8.51 -8.25 -12.38
C PRO A 13 7.66 -7.16 -13.04
N LEU A 14 6.36 -7.15 -12.79
CA LEU A 14 5.44 -6.12 -13.26
C LEU A 14 5.28 -4.99 -12.24
N GLY A 15 5.75 -5.21 -11.00
CA GLY A 15 5.79 -4.26 -9.90
C GLY A 15 6.66 -4.78 -8.75
N GLY A 16 6.76 -4.01 -7.66
CA GLY A 16 7.47 -4.41 -6.43
C GLY A 16 8.98 -4.27 -6.45
N LEU A 17 9.59 -3.73 -7.51
CA LEU A 17 11.03 -3.45 -7.58
C LEU A 17 11.29 -1.95 -7.60
N GLU A 18 12.39 -1.53 -6.95
CA GLU A 18 12.78 -0.14 -6.69
C GLU A 18 11.73 0.64 -5.86
N GLN A 19 10.77 -0.05 -5.25
CA GLN A 19 9.69 0.49 -4.42
C GLN A 19 9.26 -0.51 -3.35
N ILE A 20 8.50 -0.05 -2.36
CA ILE A 20 7.78 -0.89 -1.41
C ILE A 20 6.31 -0.98 -1.85
N GLY A 21 5.79 -2.19 -1.90
CA GLY A 21 4.41 -2.46 -2.32
C GLY A 21 4.27 -2.75 -3.82
N MET A 22 3.02 -2.96 -4.26
CA MET A 22 2.65 -3.29 -5.64
C MET A 22 3.38 -4.54 -6.17
N ASN A 23 3.51 -5.56 -5.30
CA ASN A 23 4.22 -6.80 -5.65
C ASN A 23 3.41 -7.61 -6.65
N ILE A 24 3.98 -7.84 -7.82
CA ILE A 24 3.44 -8.70 -8.88
C ILE A 24 4.55 -9.14 -9.81
N THR A 25 4.72 -10.44 -9.98
CA THR A 25 5.76 -11.01 -10.84
C THR A 25 5.19 -12.10 -11.73
N ALA A 26 5.33 -11.97 -13.04
CA ALA A 26 4.98 -13.00 -14.01
C ALA A 26 6.19 -13.93 -14.21
N ILE A 27 5.93 -15.24 -14.23
CA ILE A 27 6.91 -16.27 -14.56
C ILE A 27 6.41 -16.99 -15.80
N GLU A 28 7.14 -16.89 -16.91
CA GLU A 28 6.74 -17.41 -18.21
C GLU A 28 7.66 -18.54 -18.66
N TYR A 29 7.05 -19.62 -19.11
CA TYR A 29 7.71 -20.70 -19.82
C TYR A 29 6.76 -21.20 -20.92
N ASP A 30 7.23 -21.13 -22.17
CA ASP A 30 6.47 -21.52 -23.37
C ASP A 30 5.05 -20.89 -23.41
N ASP A 31 4.01 -21.69 -23.33
CA ASP A 31 2.60 -21.26 -23.36
C ASP A 31 1.97 -21.13 -21.96
N SER A 32 2.78 -21.01 -20.94
CA SER A 32 2.31 -20.86 -19.56
C SER A 32 2.92 -19.66 -18.86
N ILE A 33 2.05 -18.88 -18.21
CA ILE A 33 2.41 -17.78 -17.31
C ILE A 33 1.75 -18.05 -15.96
N VAL A 34 2.55 -18.00 -14.91
CA VAL A 34 2.09 -18.00 -13.51
C VAL A 34 2.44 -16.66 -12.91
N VAL A 35 1.49 -16.04 -12.22
CA VAL A 35 1.68 -14.73 -11.61
C VAL A 35 1.80 -14.90 -10.11
N VAL A 36 2.90 -14.43 -9.53
CA VAL A 36 3.13 -14.41 -8.09
C VAL A 36 2.70 -13.06 -7.55
N ASP A 37 1.75 -13.09 -6.61
CA ASP A 37 1.13 -11.95 -5.96
C ASP A 37 0.39 -10.99 -6.92
N CYS A 38 -0.37 -10.06 -6.34
CA CYS A 38 -1.12 -9.02 -7.05
C CYS A 38 -1.43 -7.89 -6.07
N GLY A 39 -0.38 -7.15 -5.70
CA GLY A 39 -0.42 -6.16 -4.65
C GLY A 39 -0.73 -4.76 -5.14
N LEU A 40 -1.16 -3.91 -4.20
CA LEU A 40 -1.27 -2.46 -4.38
C LEU A 40 -0.09 -1.73 -3.72
N SER A 41 0.03 -0.44 -3.96
CA SER A 41 0.76 0.50 -3.11
C SER A 41 -0.13 1.67 -2.70
N PHE A 42 0.29 2.37 -1.64
CA PHE A 42 -0.41 3.57 -1.17
C PHE A 42 0.13 4.81 -1.85
N PRO A 43 -0.72 5.83 -2.09
CA PRO A 43 -0.29 7.07 -2.71
C PRO A 43 0.61 7.88 -1.77
N GLU A 44 1.52 8.66 -2.37
CA GLU A 44 2.30 9.68 -1.67
C GLU A 44 1.41 10.86 -1.24
N GLU A 45 1.86 11.66 -0.26
CA GLU A 45 1.07 12.80 0.27
C GLU A 45 0.71 13.82 -0.82
N GLU A 46 1.54 13.94 -1.86
CA GLU A 46 1.36 14.84 -3.00
C GLU A 46 0.28 14.36 -3.99
N MET A 47 -0.09 13.10 -3.95
CA MET A 47 -1.12 12.49 -4.82
C MET A 47 -2.53 12.75 -4.27
N LEU A 48 -2.93 14.01 -4.24
CA LEU A 48 -4.18 14.45 -3.63
C LEU A 48 -5.41 13.76 -4.23
N GLY A 49 -6.19 13.11 -3.36
CA GLY A 49 -7.45 12.44 -3.71
C GLY A 49 -7.28 11.07 -4.37
N ILE A 50 -6.07 10.51 -4.39
CA ILE A 50 -5.84 9.12 -4.81
C ILE A 50 -5.98 8.23 -3.59
N ASP A 51 -6.76 7.15 -3.71
CA ASP A 51 -7.00 6.20 -2.64
C ASP A 51 -5.93 5.10 -2.59
N LEU A 52 -5.53 4.60 -3.77
CA LEU A 52 -4.54 3.52 -3.92
C LEU A 52 -3.96 3.48 -5.34
N ILE A 53 -2.87 2.73 -5.49
CA ILE A 53 -2.15 2.54 -6.75
C ILE A 53 -2.08 1.05 -7.05
N ILE A 54 -2.43 0.66 -8.28
CA ILE A 54 -2.37 -0.73 -8.73
C ILE A 54 -1.40 -0.89 -9.91
N PRO A 55 -0.85 -2.10 -10.13
CA PRO A 55 0.04 -2.34 -11.25
C PRO A 55 -0.69 -2.28 -12.60
N ASP A 56 0.01 -1.79 -13.61
CA ASP A 56 -0.40 -1.98 -15.00
C ASP A 56 -0.16 -3.44 -15.40
N VAL A 57 -1.22 -4.11 -15.82
CA VAL A 57 -1.21 -5.52 -16.20
C VAL A 57 -1.39 -5.74 -17.71
N THR A 58 -1.07 -4.74 -18.52
CA THR A 58 -1.18 -4.80 -19.99
C THR A 58 -0.49 -6.04 -20.55
N TYR A 59 0.70 -6.37 -20.03
CA TYR A 59 1.41 -7.59 -20.43
C TYR A 59 0.59 -8.88 -20.22
N LEU A 60 -0.10 -8.99 -19.09
CA LEU A 60 -0.95 -10.16 -18.78
C LEU A 60 -2.21 -10.19 -19.66
N LYS A 61 -2.77 -9.02 -19.97
CA LYS A 61 -3.94 -8.90 -20.87
C LYS A 61 -3.59 -9.33 -22.29
N GLU A 62 -2.45 -8.90 -22.81
CA GLU A 62 -1.97 -9.25 -24.14
C GLU A 62 -1.62 -10.75 -24.26
N ASN A 63 -1.32 -11.41 -23.13
CA ASN A 63 -0.96 -12.82 -23.06
C ASN A 63 -1.99 -13.66 -22.27
N ILE A 64 -3.26 -13.24 -22.23
CA ILE A 64 -4.29 -13.84 -21.36
C ILE A 64 -4.44 -15.36 -21.56
N ASP A 65 -4.30 -15.87 -22.77
CA ASP A 65 -4.41 -17.30 -23.09
C ASP A 65 -3.30 -18.14 -22.43
N LYS A 66 -2.15 -17.52 -22.14
CA LYS A 66 -1.04 -18.13 -21.45
C LYS A 66 -1.15 -18.05 -19.93
N VAL A 67 -1.89 -17.09 -19.37
CA VAL A 67 -1.99 -16.91 -17.92
C VAL A 67 -2.80 -18.03 -17.30
N LYS A 68 -2.17 -18.86 -16.46
CA LYS A 68 -2.79 -20.04 -15.86
C LYS A 68 -3.38 -19.77 -14.48
N ALA A 69 -2.72 -18.93 -13.67
CA ALA A 69 -3.17 -18.63 -12.32
C ALA A 69 -2.41 -17.46 -11.68
N PHE A 70 -3.02 -16.87 -10.65
CA PHE A 70 -2.32 -16.16 -9.58
C PHE A 70 -1.99 -17.12 -8.45
N VAL A 71 -0.76 -17.07 -7.93
CA VAL A 71 -0.30 -17.79 -6.75
C VAL A 71 0.15 -16.78 -5.70
N ILE A 72 -0.53 -16.75 -4.56
CA ILE A 72 -0.41 -15.68 -3.57
C ILE A 72 0.39 -16.17 -2.37
N THR A 73 1.43 -15.42 -2.01
CA THR A 73 2.34 -15.75 -0.92
C THR A 73 1.70 -15.50 0.45
N HIS A 74 1.04 -14.38 0.66
CA HIS A 74 0.38 -14.02 1.91
C HIS A 74 -0.64 -12.89 1.75
N GLY A 75 -1.34 -12.54 2.82
CA GLY A 75 -2.53 -11.68 2.79
C GLY A 75 -2.32 -10.19 3.05
N HIS A 76 -1.11 -9.63 2.93
CA HIS A 76 -0.89 -8.19 3.02
C HIS A 76 -1.40 -7.45 1.77
N GLU A 77 -1.75 -6.17 1.92
CA GLU A 77 -2.31 -5.34 0.86
C GLU A 77 -1.38 -5.20 -0.34
N ASP A 78 -0.11 -5.10 -0.11
CA ASP A 78 0.92 -5.00 -1.14
C ASP A 78 1.21 -6.33 -1.87
N HIS A 79 0.45 -7.41 -1.53
CA HIS A 79 0.44 -8.71 -2.20
C HIS A 79 -0.93 -9.15 -2.70
N ILE A 80 -2.05 -8.64 -2.12
CA ILE A 80 -3.40 -9.02 -2.55
C ILE A 80 -4.31 -7.84 -2.91
N GLY A 81 -3.88 -6.60 -2.60
CA GLY A 81 -4.78 -5.45 -2.64
C GLY A 81 -5.26 -5.06 -4.04
N ALA A 82 -4.49 -5.37 -5.10
CA ALA A 82 -4.90 -5.09 -6.47
C ALA A 82 -5.80 -6.18 -7.09
N ILE A 83 -5.97 -7.33 -6.44
CA ILE A 83 -6.74 -8.47 -6.96
C ILE A 83 -8.12 -8.08 -7.49
N PRO A 84 -8.98 -7.32 -6.76
CA PRO A 84 -10.31 -6.99 -7.24
C PRO A 84 -10.33 -6.11 -8.50
N TYR A 85 -9.26 -5.37 -8.72
CA TYR A 85 -9.12 -4.50 -9.90
C TYR A 85 -8.57 -5.28 -11.09
N VAL A 86 -7.48 -6.04 -10.87
CA VAL A 86 -6.79 -6.80 -11.90
C VAL A 86 -7.65 -7.93 -12.45
N LEU A 87 -8.43 -8.61 -11.63
CA LEU A 87 -9.31 -9.69 -12.08
C LEU A 87 -10.46 -9.25 -12.99
N LYS A 88 -10.78 -7.95 -13.04
CA LYS A 88 -11.73 -7.44 -14.06
C LYS A 88 -11.17 -7.57 -15.47
N GLU A 89 -9.85 -7.57 -15.60
CA GLU A 89 -9.14 -7.63 -16.87
C GLU A 89 -8.50 -9.01 -17.13
N VAL A 90 -8.01 -9.66 -16.05
CA VAL A 90 -7.28 -10.94 -16.11
C VAL A 90 -7.92 -11.92 -15.12
N ASN A 91 -9.09 -12.46 -15.47
CA ASN A 91 -9.85 -13.37 -14.59
C ASN A 91 -9.39 -14.82 -14.75
N VAL A 92 -8.41 -15.20 -13.96
CA VAL A 92 -7.86 -16.56 -13.88
C VAL A 92 -7.92 -17.10 -12.44
N PRO A 93 -7.77 -18.44 -12.22
CA PRO A 93 -7.82 -19.01 -10.89
C PRO A 93 -6.78 -18.43 -9.93
N ILE A 94 -7.16 -18.26 -8.65
CA ILE A 94 -6.26 -17.85 -7.57
C ILE A 94 -5.98 -19.05 -6.67
N TYR A 95 -4.72 -19.23 -6.31
CA TYR A 95 -4.25 -20.21 -5.33
C TYR A 95 -3.61 -19.48 -4.15
N ALA A 96 -4.06 -19.77 -2.94
CA ALA A 96 -3.53 -19.19 -1.71
C ALA A 96 -3.73 -20.13 -0.52
N THR A 97 -3.01 -19.88 0.57
CA THR A 97 -3.25 -20.52 1.86
C THR A 97 -4.60 -20.08 2.45
N ARG A 98 -5.04 -20.73 3.51
CA ARG A 98 -6.42 -20.61 4.01
C ARG A 98 -6.77 -19.20 4.50
N LEU A 99 -5.92 -18.58 5.34
CA LEU A 99 -6.15 -17.23 5.83
C LEU A 99 -6.05 -16.21 4.69
N THR A 100 -5.02 -16.31 3.87
CA THR A 100 -4.83 -15.45 2.69
C THR A 100 -6.04 -15.50 1.77
N MET A 101 -6.59 -16.71 1.52
CA MET A 101 -7.80 -16.85 0.71
C MET A 101 -9.03 -16.20 1.37
N GLY A 102 -9.19 -16.34 2.68
CA GLY A 102 -10.28 -15.69 3.43
C GLY A 102 -10.24 -14.16 3.28
N LEU A 103 -9.04 -13.57 3.36
CA LEU A 103 -8.86 -12.12 3.15
C LEU A 103 -9.16 -11.70 1.70
N ILE A 104 -8.73 -12.49 0.71
CA ILE A 104 -9.07 -12.29 -0.69
C ILE A 104 -10.60 -12.37 -0.91
N GLU A 105 -11.26 -13.35 -0.29
CA GLU A 105 -12.71 -13.50 -0.37
C GLU A 105 -13.47 -12.31 0.20
N SER A 106 -13.01 -11.74 1.32
CA SER A 106 -13.57 -10.52 1.90
C SER A 106 -13.48 -9.35 0.89
N LYS A 107 -12.32 -9.15 0.25
CA LYS A 107 -12.13 -8.12 -0.79
C LYS A 107 -13.02 -8.36 -2.02
N LEU A 108 -13.07 -9.58 -2.51
CA LEU A 108 -13.93 -9.94 -3.66
C LEU A 108 -15.42 -9.73 -3.34
N LYS A 109 -15.84 -9.95 -2.08
CA LYS A 109 -17.21 -9.68 -1.62
C LYS A 109 -17.52 -8.18 -1.64
N GLU A 110 -16.60 -7.33 -1.17
CA GLU A 110 -16.74 -5.87 -1.20
C GLU A 110 -16.91 -5.34 -2.64
N HIS A 111 -16.23 -5.98 -3.61
CA HIS A 111 -16.31 -5.64 -5.04
C HIS A 111 -17.38 -6.42 -5.81
N ASN A 112 -18.23 -7.23 -5.15
CA ASN A 112 -19.28 -8.08 -5.77
C ASN A 112 -18.75 -9.13 -6.76
N MET A 113 -17.49 -9.54 -6.67
CA MET A 113 -16.83 -10.47 -7.61
C MET A 113 -16.71 -11.90 -7.08
N LEU A 114 -17.18 -12.18 -5.85
CA LEU A 114 -16.96 -13.46 -5.18
C LEU A 114 -17.43 -14.69 -5.99
N ARG A 115 -18.51 -14.56 -6.79
CA ARG A 115 -19.06 -15.66 -7.59
C ARG A 115 -18.37 -15.86 -8.94
N GLU A 116 -17.63 -14.87 -9.41
CA GLU A 116 -17.01 -14.85 -10.74
C GLU A 116 -15.59 -15.40 -10.75
N VAL A 117 -14.96 -15.47 -9.59
CA VAL A 117 -13.55 -15.82 -9.44
C VAL A 117 -13.37 -17.24 -8.94
N LYS A 118 -12.57 -18.04 -9.65
CA LYS A 118 -12.16 -19.37 -9.21
C LYS A 118 -11.08 -19.27 -8.13
N ARG A 119 -11.37 -19.79 -6.94
CA ARG A 119 -10.48 -19.75 -5.78
C ARG A 119 -10.15 -21.16 -5.35
N LYS A 120 -8.89 -21.38 -5.00
CA LYS A 120 -8.37 -22.69 -4.57
C LYS A 120 -7.47 -22.54 -3.35
N VAL A 121 -7.94 -23.03 -2.21
CA VAL A 121 -7.14 -23.09 -0.99
C VAL A 121 -6.12 -24.20 -1.13
N VAL A 122 -4.86 -23.90 -0.83
CA VAL A 122 -3.73 -24.86 -0.83
C VAL A 122 -3.16 -25.00 0.57
N ARG A 123 -2.61 -26.19 0.85
CA ARG A 123 -1.90 -26.48 2.09
C ARG A 123 -0.39 -26.47 1.85
N TYR A 124 0.38 -26.22 2.88
CA TYR A 124 1.83 -26.37 2.82
C TYR A 124 2.23 -27.79 2.37
N GLY A 125 3.24 -27.87 1.53
CA GLY A 125 3.70 -29.12 0.90
C GLY A 125 2.81 -29.63 -0.24
N GLN A 126 1.62 -29.03 -0.45
CA GLN A 126 0.75 -29.41 -1.57
C GLN A 126 1.32 -28.85 -2.88
N SER A 127 1.39 -29.72 -3.89
CA SER A 127 1.74 -29.34 -5.26
C SER A 127 0.49 -29.11 -6.09
N VAL A 128 0.52 -28.08 -6.92
CA VAL A 128 -0.53 -27.73 -7.88
C VAL A 128 0.04 -27.62 -9.29
N THR A 129 -0.69 -28.12 -10.28
CA THR A 129 -0.29 -28.02 -11.70
C THR A 129 -0.84 -26.72 -12.28
N LEU A 130 0.01 -25.95 -12.95
CA LEU A 130 -0.27 -24.60 -13.46
C LEU A 130 0.28 -24.50 -14.90
N GLY A 131 -0.35 -25.17 -15.83
CA GLY A 131 0.19 -25.34 -17.19
C GLY A 131 1.48 -26.18 -17.16
N ASP A 132 2.56 -25.65 -17.71
CA ASP A 132 3.89 -26.28 -17.73
C ASP A 132 4.62 -26.21 -16.38
N PHE A 133 4.05 -25.50 -15.42
CA PHE A 133 4.59 -25.34 -14.08
C PHE A 133 3.92 -26.27 -13.08
N ARG A 134 4.68 -26.60 -12.03
CA ARG A 134 4.18 -27.18 -10.80
C ARG A 134 4.56 -26.27 -9.63
N GLY A 135 3.57 -25.68 -8.97
CA GLY A 135 3.77 -24.86 -7.78
C GLY A 135 3.68 -25.67 -6.49
N GLU A 136 4.50 -25.32 -5.50
CA GLU A 136 4.45 -25.86 -4.15
C GLU A 136 4.55 -24.73 -3.14
N PHE A 137 3.63 -24.73 -2.14
CA PHE A 137 3.60 -23.75 -1.06
C PHE A 137 4.40 -24.26 0.13
N ILE A 138 5.39 -23.49 0.57
CA ILE A 138 6.30 -23.82 1.68
C ILE A 138 6.03 -22.88 2.82
N ARG A 139 5.86 -23.41 4.03
CA ARG A 139 5.57 -22.59 5.22
C ARG A 139 6.72 -21.65 5.53
N THR A 140 6.38 -20.35 5.67
CA THR A 140 7.25 -19.30 6.20
C THR A 140 6.63 -18.62 7.40
N ASN A 141 7.38 -17.79 8.10
CA ASN A 141 6.86 -16.88 9.11
C ASN A 141 6.98 -15.44 8.61
N HIS A 142 5.97 -14.64 8.89
CA HIS A 142 5.93 -13.22 8.60
C HIS A 142 5.15 -12.49 9.71
N SER A 143 4.80 -11.23 9.52
CA SER A 143 3.91 -10.48 10.44
C SER A 143 2.42 -10.77 10.22
N ILE A 144 2.09 -11.69 9.36
CA ILE A 144 0.76 -12.26 9.15
C ILE A 144 0.84 -13.77 9.19
N ALA A 145 -0.16 -14.42 9.78
CA ALA A 145 -0.24 -15.88 9.80
C ALA A 145 -0.46 -16.45 8.39
N ASP A 146 -0.09 -17.71 8.23
CA ASP A 146 -0.33 -18.50 7.01
C ASP A 146 0.44 -18.02 5.77
N ALA A 147 1.57 -17.32 5.96
CA ALA A 147 2.47 -16.89 4.89
C ALA A 147 3.21 -18.09 4.27
N ALA A 148 3.48 -18.02 2.97
CA ALA A 148 4.15 -19.07 2.23
C ALA A 148 5.24 -18.55 1.29
N ALA A 149 6.35 -19.25 1.22
CA ALA A 149 7.24 -19.22 0.06
C ALA A 149 6.70 -20.16 -1.03
N LEU A 150 7.11 -19.93 -2.26
CA LEU A 150 6.70 -20.69 -3.43
C LEU A 150 7.90 -21.35 -4.08
N ALA A 151 7.85 -22.68 -4.28
CA ALA A 151 8.76 -23.37 -5.18
C ALA A 151 8.02 -23.65 -6.50
N ILE A 152 8.51 -23.07 -7.58
CA ILE A 152 7.92 -23.18 -8.91
C ILE A 152 8.86 -24.01 -9.77
N PHE A 153 8.40 -25.22 -10.07
CA PHE A 153 9.13 -26.19 -10.88
C PHE A 153 8.77 -25.96 -12.35
N SER A 154 9.74 -25.64 -13.15
CA SER A 154 9.64 -25.55 -14.61
C SER A 154 10.55 -26.58 -15.27
N PRO A 155 10.37 -26.87 -16.56
CA PRO A 155 11.34 -27.72 -17.29
C PRO A 155 12.75 -27.10 -17.28
N ALA A 156 12.90 -25.79 -17.23
CA ALA A 156 14.21 -25.11 -17.19
C ALA A 156 14.89 -25.17 -15.80
N GLY A 157 14.16 -25.49 -14.73
CA GLY A 157 14.70 -25.59 -13.38
C GLY A 157 13.73 -25.13 -12.29
N ILE A 158 14.20 -25.19 -11.05
CA ILE A 158 13.41 -24.78 -9.88
C ILE A 158 13.64 -23.31 -9.58
N LEU A 159 12.56 -22.55 -9.51
CA LEU A 159 12.53 -21.17 -9.04
C LEU A 159 11.95 -21.14 -7.62
N VAL A 160 12.54 -20.37 -6.73
CA VAL A 160 12.00 -20.16 -5.39
C VAL A 160 11.72 -18.67 -5.19
N HIS A 161 10.50 -18.35 -4.77
CA HIS A 161 10.12 -17.01 -4.32
C HIS A 161 9.84 -17.08 -2.82
N THR A 162 10.57 -16.32 -2.01
CA THR A 162 10.41 -16.40 -0.55
C THR A 162 9.06 -15.87 -0.07
N GLY A 163 8.38 -15.02 -0.87
CA GLY A 163 7.42 -14.09 -0.31
C GLY A 163 8.13 -13.22 0.72
N ASP A 164 7.37 -12.52 1.54
CA ASP A 164 7.90 -11.85 2.71
C ASP A 164 8.11 -12.85 3.82
N PHE A 165 9.27 -12.81 4.46
CA PHE A 165 9.59 -13.83 5.46
C PHE A 165 10.52 -13.32 6.56
N LYS A 166 10.49 -14.02 7.68
CA LYS A 166 11.53 -14.03 8.71
C LYS A 166 11.77 -15.45 9.20
N VAL A 167 12.84 -15.67 9.93
CA VAL A 167 13.11 -16.95 10.59
C VAL A 167 12.73 -16.85 12.06
N ASP A 168 11.49 -17.23 12.39
CA ASP A 168 11.00 -17.25 13.76
C ASP A 168 10.95 -18.72 14.26
N TYR A 169 11.82 -19.06 15.21
CA TYR A 169 11.87 -20.38 15.81
C TYR A 169 10.81 -20.62 16.88
N THR A 170 10.17 -19.56 17.34
CA THR A 170 9.16 -19.57 18.40
C THR A 170 7.96 -18.70 18.06
N PRO A 171 7.30 -18.95 16.90
CA PRO A 171 6.15 -18.13 16.50
C PRO A 171 5.05 -18.14 17.57
N VAL A 172 4.19 -17.15 17.56
CA VAL A 172 3.05 -17.03 18.50
C VAL A 172 2.05 -18.13 18.20
N ASN A 173 1.68 -18.29 16.94
CA ASN A 173 0.79 -19.33 16.45
C ASN A 173 1.46 -20.14 15.35
N GLY A 174 1.00 -21.39 15.16
CA GLY A 174 1.50 -22.28 14.11
C GLY A 174 2.89 -22.82 14.40
N GLU A 175 3.59 -23.17 13.32
CA GLU A 175 4.91 -23.80 13.36
C GLU A 175 5.99 -22.89 12.74
N PRO A 176 7.26 -23.08 13.09
CA PRO A 176 8.39 -22.36 12.47
C PRO A 176 8.44 -22.53 10.95
N ILE A 177 9.18 -21.63 10.29
CA ILE A 177 9.53 -21.73 8.88
C ILE A 177 10.11 -23.11 8.54
N ASP A 178 9.71 -23.70 7.41
CA ASP A 178 10.17 -25.03 6.99
C ASP A 178 11.55 -24.98 6.32
N LEU A 179 12.58 -24.73 7.13
CA LEU A 179 13.98 -24.69 6.68
C LEU A 179 14.44 -26.05 6.11
N GLN A 180 13.84 -27.16 6.57
CA GLN A 180 14.16 -28.48 6.04
C GLN A 180 13.78 -28.56 4.57
N ARG A 181 12.61 -28.04 4.20
CA ARG A 181 12.15 -28.03 2.81
C ARG A 181 13.04 -27.16 1.92
N PHE A 182 13.50 -26.02 2.41
CA PHE A 182 14.50 -25.21 1.69
C PHE A 182 15.80 -26.01 1.44
N ALA A 183 16.32 -26.72 2.44
CA ALA A 183 17.51 -27.54 2.28
C ALA A 183 17.31 -28.71 1.28
N GLU A 184 16.13 -29.33 1.25
CA GLU A 184 15.78 -30.36 0.28
C GLU A 184 15.72 -29.82 -1.15
N LEU A 185 15.20 -28.62 -1.36
CA LEU A 185 15.20 -27.96 -2.65
C LEU A 185 16.62 -27.61 -3.10
N GLY A 186 17.46 -27.12 -2.19
CA GLY A 186 18.86 -26.85 -2.47
C GLY A 186 19.64 -28.08 -2.92
N LYS A 187 19.33 -29.27 -2.34
CA LYS A 187 19.92 -30.55 -2.80
C LYS A 187 19.45 -30.97 -4.20
N LYS A 188 18.24 -30.57 -4.62
CA LYS A 188 17.72 -30.82 -5.97
C LYS A 188 18.32 -29.88 -7.02
N GLY A 189 18.85 -28.75 -6.60
CA GLY A 189 19.35 -27.67 -7.44
C GLY A 189 18.28 -26.63 -7.71
N VAL A 190 18.53 -25.40 -7.26
CA VAL A 190 17.67 -24.24 -7.47
C VAL A 190 18.28 -23.37 -8.56
N LEU A 191 17.52 -23.11 -9.62
CA LEU A 191 17.96 -22.28 -10.74
C LEU A 191 18.02 -20.81 -10.30
N ALA A 192 16.96 -20.29 -9.68
CA ALA A 192 16.95 -18.91 -9.21
C ALA A 192 16.16 -18.76 -7.90
N LEU A 193 16.61 -17.79 -7.08
CA LEU A 193 15.97 -17.36 -5.85
C LEU A 193 15.52 -15.91 -6.00
N MET A 194 14.23 -15.68 -5.91
CA MET A 194 13.63 -14.35 -5.68
C MET A 194 13.43 -14.19 -4.17
N CYS A 195 14.18 -13.27 -3.55
CA CYS A 195 14.26 -13.17 -2.10
C CYS A 195 13.90 -11.76 -1.63
N ASP A 196 13.06 -11.66 -0.58
CA ASP A 196 12.70 -10.42 0.12
C ASP A 196 13.93 -9.63 0.54
N SER A 197 13.97 -8.34 0.19
CA SER A 197 15.10 -7.43 0.45
C SER A 197 14.80 -6.37 1.50
N THR A 198 13.59 -6.29 2.03
CA THR A 198 13.11 -5.17 2.86
C THR A 198 14.04 -4.82 4.02
N ASN A 199 14.59 -5.83 4.71
CA ASN A 199 15.53 -5.64 5.82
C ASN A 199 16.98 -5.98 5.48
N ALA A 200 17.36 -6.06 4.21
CA ALA A 200 18.74 -6.40 3.81
C ALA A 200 19.82 -5.43 4.31
N LEU A 201 19.42 -4.21 4.67
CA LEU A 201 20.32 -3.22 5.33
C LEU A 201 20.56 -3.50 6.82
N ARG A 202 19.74 -4.35 7.46
CA ARG A 202 19.78 -4.60 8.90
C ARG A 202 20.66 -5.81 9.21
N PRO A 203 21.73 -5.66 10.02
CA PRO A 203 22.54 -6.79 10.44
C PRO A 203 21.79 -7.69 11.44
N GLY A 204 22.23 -8.93 11.58
CA GLY A 204 21.73 -9.87 12.57
C GLY A 204 20.44 -10.56 12.16
N PHE A 205 19.61 -10.86 13.13
CA PHE A 205 18.34 -11.60 13.01
C PHE A 205 17.16 -10.75 13.44
N THR A 206 16.01 -10.99 12.86
CA THR A 206 14.74 -10.43 13.30
C THR A 206 14.27 -11.14 14.58
N MET A 207 13.80 -10.37 15.56
CA MET A 207 13.27 -10.93 16.81
C MET A 207 11.99 -11.74 16.58
N SER A 208 11.72 -12.72 17.45
CA SER A 208 10.45 -13.44 17.46
C SER A 208 9.29 -12.52 17.84
N GLU A 209 8.14 -12.68 17.17
CA GLU A 209 6.91 -11.95 17.49
C GLU A 209 6.47 -12.18 18.95
N ARG A 210 6.79 -13.34 19.54
CA ARG A 210 6.51 -13.68 20.95
C ARG A 210 7.12 -12.68 21.94
N THR A 211 8.23 -12.01 21.59
CA THR A 211 8.86 -11.03 22.48
C THR A 211 7.98 -9.83 22.77
N VAL A 212 7.08 -9.48 21.87
CA VAL A 212 6.13 -8.37 22.05
C VAL A 212 5.11 -8.69 23.14
N GLY A 213 4.77 -9.96 23.36
CA GLY A 213 3.85 -10.40 24.43
C GLY A 213 4.32 -9.98 25.82
N SER A 214 5.61 -10.15 26.13
CA SER A 214 6.19 -9.70 27.41
C SER A 214 6.16 -8.18 27.59
N THR A 215 6.28 -7.43 26.49
CA THR A 215 6.13 -5.96 26.50
C THR A 215 4.68 -5.57 26.81
N PHE A 216 3.69 -6.27 26.24
CA PHE A 216 2.28 -6.03 26.59
C PHE A 216 2.00 -6.33 28.05
N ASP A 217 2.48 -7.44 28.61
CA ASP A 217 2.32 -7.76 30.03
C ASP A 217 2.85 -6.63 30.90
N LYS A 218 4.02 -6.08 30.60
CA LYS A 218 4.58 -4.93 31.31
C LYS A 218 3.70 -3.68 31.14
N ILE A 219 3.25 -3.38 29.91
CA ILE A 219 2.38 -2.21 29.65
C ILE A 219 1.08 -2.32 30.46
N PHE A 220 0.45 -3.48 30.46
CA PHE A 220 -0.80 -3.70 31.21
C PHE A 220 -0.59 -3.59 32.71
N ASN A 221 0.51 -4.14 33.23
CA ASN A 221 0.86 -4.03 34.63
C ASN A 221 1.12 -2.59 35.08
N ASP A 222 1.85 -1.82 34.27
CA ASP A 222 2.26 -0.44 34.60
C ASP A 222 1.11 0.57 34.42
N ASN A 223 0.02 0.20 33.71
CA ASN A 223 -1.11 1.06 33.41
C ASN A 223 -2.45 0.44 33.85
N LYS A 224 -2.47 -0.16 35.06
CA LYS A 224 -3.66 -0.86 35.61
C LYS A 224 -4.89 0.03 35.73
N ASN A 225 -4.70 1.33 35.98
CA ASN A 225 -5.78 2.29 36.21
C ASN A 225 -6.16 3.10 34.96
N SER A 226 -5.59 2.78 33.80
CA SER A 226 -5.81 3.52 32.56
C SER A 226 -6.61 2.67 31.57
N ARG A 227 -7.41 3.31 30.73
CA ARG A 227 -7.86 2.70 29.48
C ARG A 227 -6.63 2.53 28.56
N ILE A 228 -6.49 1.36 27.98
CA ILE A 228 -5.37 1.05 27.07
C ILE A 228 -5.90 1.06 25.63
N ILE A 229 -5.28 1.83 24.77
CA ILE A 229 -5.60 1.93 23.34
C ILE A 229 -4.36 1.47 22.57
N ILE A 230 -4.48 0.42 21.76
CA ILE A 230 -3.35 -0.16 21.04
C ILE A 230 -3.61 -0.04 19.54
N ALA A 231 -2.79 0.75 18.86
CA ALA A 231 -2.80 0.87 17.42
C ALA A 231 -1.79 -0.08 16.80
N THR A 232 -2.24 -0.94 15.90
CA THR A 232 -1.40 -1.92 15.21
C THR A 232 -1.87 -2.13 13.77
N PHE A 233 -1.07 -2.86 12.98
CA PHE A 233 -1.52 -3.33 11.67
C PHE A 233 -2.64 -4.35 11.85
N ALA A 234 -3.72 -4.16 11.09
CA ALA A 234 -4.87 -5.06 11.16
C ALA A 234 -4.50 -6.50 10.75
N SER A 235 -3.60 -6.65 9.80
CA SER A 235 -3.13 -7.93 9.28
C SER A 235 -2.27 -8.75 10.27
N ASN A 236 -1.73 -8.14 11.32
CA ASN A 236 -0.90 -8.85 12.31
C ASN A 236 -1.80 -9.57 13.33
N VAL A 237 -2.38 -10.68 12.90
CA VAL A 237 -3.30 -11.54 13.69
C VAL A 237 -2.61 -12.05 14.96
N ASP A 238 -1.33 -12.40 14.89
CA ASP A 238 -0.55 -12.86 16.04
C ASP A 238 -0.41 -11.78 17.12
N ARG A 239 -0.23 -10.54 16.72
CA ARG A 239 -0.18 -9.39 17.63
C ARG A 239 -1.53 -9.14 18.29
N VAL A 240 -2.60 -9.19 17.49
CA VAL A 240 -3.98 -9.07 18.01
C VAL A 240 -4.25 -10.17 19.04
N GLN A 241 -3.84 -11.42 18.77
CA GLN A 241 -3.97 -12.52 19.75
C GLN A 241 -3.20 -12.23 21.05
N GLN A 242 -1.98 -11.72 20.97
CA GLN A 242 -1.21 -11.39 22.17
C GLN A 242 -1.87 -10.27 22.99
N ILE A 243 -2.44 -9.26 22.31
CA ILE A 243 -3.18 -8.18 22.98
C ILE A 243 -4.43 -8.74 23.68
N ILE A 244 -5.19 -9.62 23.01
CA ILE A 244 -6.38 -10.28 23.58
C ILE A 244 -5.98 -11.13 24.78
N ASN A 245 -4.91 -11.92 24.68
CA ASN A 245 -4.42 -12.74 25.78
C ASN A 245 -4.04 -11.89 27.01
N ALA A 246 -3.34 -10.77 26.79
CA ALA A 246 -3.02 -9.84 27.86
C ALA A 246 -4.29 -9.21 28.46
N ALA A 247 -5.24 -8.78 27.64
CA ALA A 247 -6.51 -8.23 28.12
C ALA A 247 -7.27 -9.22 29.01
N VAL A 248 -7.37 -10.48 28.59
CA VAL A 248 -7.99 -11.56 29.34
C VAL A 248 -7.27 -11.81 30.67
N ALA A 249 -5.93 -11.88 30.66
CA ALA A 249 -5.12 -12.08 31.87
C ALA A 249 -5.32 -10.96 32.91
N TYR A 250 -5.60 -9.75 32.48
CA TYR A 250 -5.87 -8.59 33.34
C TYR A 250 -7.38 -8.33 33.57
N GLY A 251 -8.26 -9.25 33.13
CA GLY A 251 -9.72 -9.15 33.33
C GLY A 251 -10.37 -8.00 32.56
N ARG A 252 -9.79 -7.56 31.47
CA ARG A 252 -10.27 -6.42 30.66
C ARG A 252 -11.15 -6.88 29.51
N LYS A 253 -12.06 -6.01 29.08
CA LYS A 253 -12.86 -6.15 27.87
C LYS A 253 -12.12 -5.54 26.68
N VAL A 254 -12.30 -6.13 25.52
CA VAL A 254 -11.66 -5.69 24.28
C VAL A 254 -12.71 -5.07 23.36
N CYS A 255 -12.44 -3.89 22.87
CA CYS A 255 -13.18 -3.25 21.77
C CYS A 255 -12.28 -3.18 20.54
N VAL A 256 -12.89 -3.20 19.37
CA VAL A 256 -12.17 -3.10 18.09
C VAL A 256 -12.72 -1.92 17.28
N GLU A 257 -11.84 -1.07 16.78
CA GLU A 257 -12.20 0.06 15.92
C GLU A 257 -11.30 0.16 14.68
N GLY A 258 -11.94 0.47 13.57
CA GLY A 258 -11.34 0.49 12.24
C GLY A 258 -11.88 -0.64 11.37
N ARG A 259 -12.42 -0.28 10.19
CA ARG A 259 -13.11 -1.24 9.30
C ARG A 259 -12.23 -2.44 8.94
N SER A 260 -10.99 -2.19 8.53
CA SER A 260 -10.06 -3.27 8.18
C SER A 260 -9.72 -4.17 9.38
N MET A 261 -9.60 -3.60 10.58
CA MET A 261 -9.34 -4.36 11.79
C MET A 261 -10.49 -5.31 12.12
N VAL A 262 -11.73 -4.82 12.08
CA VAL A 262 -12.93 -5.63 12.30
C VAL A 262 -13.01 -6.76 11.28
N ASN A 263 -12.89 -6.44 9.98
CA ASN A 263 -12.97 -7.44 8.91
C ASN A 263 -11.93 -8.56 9.05
N ILE A 264 -10.68 -8.20 9.40
CA ILE A 264 -9.61 -9.20 9.54
C ILE A 264 -9.81 -10.06 10.79
N ILE A 265 -10.24 -9.46 11.92
CA ILE A 265 -10.55 -10.20 13.14
C ILE A 265 -11.68 -11.20 12.88
N ASP A 266 -12.77 -10.79 12.24
CA ASP A 266 -13.89 -11.66 11.90
C ASP A 266 -13.43 -12.84 11.03
N VAL A 267 -12.68 -12.58 9.97
CA VAL A 267 -12.14 -13.63 9.10
C VAL A 267 -11.18 -14.57 9.86
N ALA A 268 -10.31 -14.02 10.69
CA ALA A 268 -9.32 -14.81 11.43
C ALA A 268 -9.97 -15.66 12.52
N GLU A 269 -11.01 -15.16 13.19
CA GLU A 269 -11.81 -15.90 14.18
C GLU A 269 -12.61 -17.03 13.50
N ASP A 270 -13.34 -16.72 12.41
CA ASP A 270 -14.12 -17.71 11.64
C ASP A 270 -13.24 -18.86 11.12
N LEU A 271 -12.02 -18.55 10.75
CA LEU A 271 -11.04 -19.54 10.26
C LEU A 271 -10.21 -20.19 11.36
N GLY A 272 -10.38 -19.79 12.64
CA GLY A 272 -9.69 -20.37 13.80
C GLY A 272 -8.22 -19.94 13.95
N TYR A 273 -7.82 -18.80 13.38
CA TYR A 273 -6.50 -18.18 13.60
C TYR A 273 -6.49 -17.24 14.81
N LEU A 274 -7.65 -16.77 15.25
CA LEU A 274 -7.85 -16.04 16.49
C LEU A 274 -8.75 -16.82 17.44
N HIS A 275 -8.40 -16.80 18.73
CA HIS A 275 -9.17 -17.40 19.80
C HIS A 275 -9.57 -16.31 20.80
N ILE A 276 -10.83 -15.93 20.77
CA ILE A 276 -11.40 -14.89 21.61
C ILE A 276 -12.34 -15.55 22.64
N PRO A 277 -11.99 -15.59 23.93
CA PRO A 277 -12.88 -16.16 24.94
C PRO A 277 -14.22 -15.43 25.02
N ASP A 278 -15.29 -16.17 25.22
CA ASP A 278 -16.65 -15.64 25.31
C ASP A 278 -16.73 -14.43 26.24
N GLY A 279 -17.42 -13.39 25.80
CA GLY A 279 -17.64 -12.18 26.57
C GLY A 279 -16.40 -11.29 26.75
N THR A 280 -15.29 -11.58 26.07
CA THR A 280 -14.12 -10.71 26.05
C THR A 280 -14.32 -9.53 25.09
N LEU A 281 -14.80 -9.80 23.88
CA LEU A 281 -15.09 -8.78 22.88
C LEU A 281 -16.42 -8.09 23.20
N ILE A 282 -16.41 -6.76 23.13
CA ILE A 282 -17.61 -5.94 23.33
C ILE A 282 -17.72 -4.89 22.23
N GLU A 283 -18.95 -4.51 21.90
CA GLU A 283 -19.22 -3.39 20.99
C GLU A 283 -18.73 -2.06 21.59
N THR A 284 -18.27 -1.15 20.74
CA THR A 284 -17.74 0.15 21.18
C THR A 284 -18.77 0.96 21.99
N GLU A 285 -20.05 0.87 21.65
CA GLU A 285 -21.15 1.51 22.36
C GLU A 285 -21.35 0.96 23.80
N ALA A 286 -20.94 -0.26 24.03
CA ALA A 286 -21.00 -0.89 25.34
C ALA A 286 -19.88 -0.44 26.29
N MET A 287 -18.83 0.23 25.79
CA MET A 287 -17.73 0.76 26.62
C MET A 287 -18.20 1.64 27.78
N LYS A 288 -19.30 2.37 27.59
CA LYS A 288 -19.90 3.23 28.64
C LYS A 288 -20.34 2.48 29.90
N ASN A 289 -20.47 1.16 29.82
CA ASN A 289 -20.87 0.31 30.93
C ASN A 289 -19.69 -0.20 31.77
N TYR A 290 -18.46 0.16 31.39
CA TYR A 290 -17.21 -0.27 31.99
C TYR A 290 -16.37 0.93 32.41
N THR A 291 -15.55 0.75 33.44
CA THR A 291 -14.59 1.77 33.85
C THR A 291 -13.36 1.75 32.94
N PRO A 292 -12.60 2.86 32.83
CA PRO A 292 -11.44 2.95 31.94
C PRO A 292 -10.44 1.79 32.09
N GLU A 293 -10.16 1.38 33.34
CA GLU A 293 -9.25 0.28 33.66
C GLU A 293 -9.74 -1.10 33.19
N GLN A 294 -11.01 -1.23 32.85
CA GLN A 294 -11.60 -2.46 32.35
C GLN A 294 -11.55 -2.57 30.81
N ILE A 295 -11.05 -1.56 30.11
CA ILE A 295 -11.14 -1.46 28.65
C ILE A 295 -9.76 -1.53 27.99
N VAL A 296 -9.69 -2.32 26.93
CA VAL A 296 -8.65 -2.28 25.90
C VAL A 296 -9.31 -1.98 24.56
N LEU A 297 -8.81 -1.01 23.83
CA LEU A 297 -9.26 -0.70 22.49
C LEU A 297 -8.15 -1.07 21.50
N ILE A 298 -8.44 -1.98 20.57
CA ILE A 298 -7.54 -2.30 19.43
C ILE A 298 -8.01 -1.48 18.23
N THR A 299 -7.08 -0.77 17.57
CA THR A 299 -7.45 0.15 16.50
C THR A 299 -6.41 0.20 15.39
N THR A 300 -6.85 0.71 14.23
CA THR A 300 -5.97 1.09 13.11
C THR A 300 -5.42 2.51 13.29
N GLY A 301 -4.49 2.91 12.42
CA GLY A 301 -3.92 4.27 12.40
C GLY A 301 -2.56 4.39 13.06
N SER A 302 -1.86 3.26 13.19
CA SER A 302 -0.50 3.22 13.70
C SER A 302 0.52 3.87 12.76
N GLN A 303 0.13 4.18 11.52
CA GLN A 303 0.95 4.87 10.51
C GLN A 303 0.59 6.37 10.37
N GLY A 304 -0.35 6.87 11.16
CA GLY A 304 -0.73 8.28 11.15
C GLY A 304 -1.62 8.70 9.98
N GLU A 305 -2.18 7.73 9.25
CA GLU A 305 -3.11 7.98 8.14
C GLU A 305 -4.31 8.79 8.64
N SER A 306 -4.64 9.87 7.95
CA SER A 306 -5.64 10.85 8.41
C SER A 306 -7.04 10.25 8.57
N MET A 307 -7.40 9.27 7.76
CA MET A 307 -8.69 8.61 7.78
C MET A 307 -8.77 7.41 8.74
N ALA A 308 -7.64 6.96 9.28
CA ALA A 308 -7.59 5.83 10.20
C ALA A 308 -8.22 6.18 11.57
N ALA A 309 -8.65 5.15 12.30
CA ALA A 309 -9.43 5.34 13.52
C ALA A 309 -8.67 6.13 14.60
N LEU A 310 -7.39 5.79 14.89
CA LEU A 310 -6.62 6.52 15.91
C LEU A 310 -6.38 7.98 15.54
N SER A 311 -6.05 8.30 14.27
CA SER A 311 -5.85 9.67 13.82
C SER A 311 -7.12 10.50 13.98
N ARG A 312 -8.27 9.91 13.66
CA ARG A 312 -9.59 10.56 13.86
C ARG A 312 -9.91 10.75 15.34
N MET A 313 -9.52 9.80 16.22
CA MET A 313 -9.66 9.97 17.68
C MET A 313 -8.77 11.11 18.19
N ALA A 314 -7.52 11.18 17.73
CA ALA A 314 -6.58 12.24 18.07
C ALA A 314 -7.08 13.61 17.63
N ALA A 315 -7.68 13.72 16.44
CA ALA A 315 -8.25 14.95 15.90
C ALA A 315 -9.68 15.30 16.40
N ASN A 316 -10.27 14.52 17.31
CA ASN A 316 -11.69 14.62 17.73
C ASN A 316 -12.72 14.43 16.60
N LEU A 317 -12.38 13.71 15.56
CA LEU A 317 -13.24 13.42 14.41
C LEU A 317 -13.86 12.02 14.46
N HIS A 318 -13.49 11.20 15.46
CA HIS A 318 -14.06 9.88 15.63
C HIS A 318 -15.43 9.96 16.32
N ARG A 319 -16.44 9.29 15.73
CA ARG A 319 -17.84 9.46 16.17
C ARG A 319 -18.16 8.77 17.49
N LYS A 320 -17.46 7.68 17.81
CA LYS A 320 -17.79 6.80 18.95
C LYS A 320 -16.79 6.92 20.11
N VAL A 321 -15.53 7.23 19.83
CA VAL A 321 -14.44 7.22 20.81
C VAL A 321 -13.73 8.57 20.82
N SER A 322 -13.55 9.12 22.01
CA SER A 322 -12.69 10.30 22.27
C SER A 322 -11.53 9.91 23.20
N ILE A 323 -10.38 10.54 22.97
CA ILE A 323 -9.21 10.39 23.85
C ILE A 323 -9.47 11.18 25.14
N GLN A 324 -9.19 10.53 26.27
CA GLN A 324 -9.37 11.09 27.60
C GLN A 324 -8.01 11.32 28.28
N PRO A 325 -7.89 12.34 29.15
CA PRO A 325 -6.72 12.48 30.02
C PRO A 325 -6.51 11.18 30.84
N GLY A 326 -5.28 10.67 30.85
CA GLY A 326 -4.93 9.43 31.53
C GLY A 326 -5.08 8.16 30.69
N ASP A 327 -5.54 8.24 29.45
CA ASP A 327 -5.49 7.10 28.52
C ASP A 327 -4.03 6.70 28.26
N CYS A 328 -3.79 5.40 28.13
CA CYS A 328 -2.50 4.86 27.68
C CYS A 328 -2.64 4.45 26.21
N VAL A 329 -1.98 5.17 25.31
CA VAL A 329 -2.01 4.88 23.87
C VAL A 329 -0.68 4.23 23.47
N VAL A 330 -0.76 3.06 22.85
CA VAL A 330 0.39 2.24 22.44
C VAL A 330 0.43 2.16 20.93
N PHE A 331 1.53 2.58 20.31
CA PHE A 331 1.81 2.33 18.90
C PHE A 331 2.58 1.01 18.78
N SER A 332 1.91 -0.02 18.31
CA SER A 332 2.49 -1.34 18.11
C SER A 332 2.86 -1.58 16.64
N SER A 333 3.56 -0.60 16.08
CA SER A 333 4.15 -0.62 14.74
C SER A 333 5.32 0.35 14.66
N THR A 334 6.22 0.14 13.70
CA THR A 334 7.22 1.15 13.31
C THR A 334 6.67 1.93 12.10
N PRO A 335 6.90 3.24 12.00
CA PRO A 335 6.51 4.00 10.81
C PRO A 335 7.12 3.39 9.55
N ILE A 336 6.30 3.22 8.53
CA ILE A 336 6.78 2.95 7.18
C ILE A 336 7.53 4.19 6.69
N PRO A 337 8.66 4.04 5.97
CA PRO A 337 9.38 5.19 5.43
C PRO A 337 8.46 6.17 4.69
N GLY A 338 8.51 7.45 5.08
CA GLY A 338 7.60 8.51 4.60
C GLY A 338 6.48 8.89 5.56
N ASN A 339 6.09 8.02 6.50
CA ASN A 339 4.99 8.28 7.43
C ASN A 339 5.43 8.90 8.77
N GLU A 340 6.72 9.15 8.97
CA GLU A 340 7.28 9.62 10.26
C GLU A 340 6.64 10.93 10.74
N LYS A 341 6.39 11.88 9.82
CA LYS A 341 5.75 13.17 10.14
C LYS A 341 4.31 12.98 10.58
N SER A 342 3.56 12.16 9.88
CA SER A 342 2.15 11.88 10.17
C SER A 342 2.00 11.18 11.52
N VAL A 343 2.84 10.18 11.82
CA VAL A 343 2.88 9.50 13.12
C VAL A 343 3.26 10.47 14.24
N ALA A 344 4.31 11.29 14.05
CA ALA A 344 4.73 12.28 15.04
C ALA A 344 3.62 13.31 15.35
N ARG A 345 2.87 13.74 14.34
CA ARG A 345 1.70 14.61 14.52
C ARG A 345 0.66 13.95 15.43
N VAL A 346 0.27 12.72 15.15
CA VAL A 346 -0.73 12.00 15.96
C VAL A 346 -0.26 11.81 17.40
N ILE A 347 1.04 11.47 17.61
CA ILE A 347 1.63 11.37 18.96
C ILE A 347 1.50 12.69 19.72
N ASN A 348 1.80 13.82 19.09
CA ASN A 348 1.68 15.14 19.71
C ASN A 348 0.21 15.49 20.03
N GLU A 349 -0.72 15.24 19.11
CA GLU A 349 -2.16 15.46 19.34
C GLU A 349 -2.69 14.64 20.53
N LEU A 350 -2.26 13.37 20.67
CA LEU A 350 -2.59 12.52 21.80
C LEU A 350 -2.00 13.07 23.11
N GLY A 351 -0.73 13.48 23.08
CA GLY A 351 -0.06 14.10 24.24
C GLY A 351 -0.74 15.38 24.72
N MET A 352 -1.17 16.27 23.79
CA MET A 352 -1.93 17.46 24.12
C MET A 352 -3.28 17.19 24.80
N LYS A 353 -3.85 16.00 24.61
CA LYS A 353 -5.08 15.55 25.26
C LYS A 353 -4.83 14.91 26.63
N GLY A 354 -3.58 14.85 27.10
CA GLY A 354 -3.21 14.23 28.38
C GLY A 354 -3.10 12.71 28.32
N ALA A 355 -3.01 12.11 27.13
CA ALA A 355 -2.74 10.69 27.00
C ALA A 355 -1.25 10.40 27.22
N LYS A 356 -0.95 9.26 27.86
CA LYS A 356 0.39 8.68 27.92
C LYS A 356 0.64 7.89 26.64
N VAL A 357 1.61 8.26 25.84
CA VAL A 357 1.94 7.58 24.59
C VAL A 357 3.17 6.68 24.76
N ILE A 358 3.05 5.41 24.35
CA ILE A 358 4.12 4.41 24.33
C ILE A 358 4.39 4.07 22.87
N PHE A 359 5.65 4.25 22.45
CA PHE A 359 6.05 4.10 21.05
C PHE A 359 7.29 3.20 20.87
N GLN A 360 7.89 2.68 21.94
CA GLN A 360 9.12 1.89 21.92
C GLN A 360 8.86 0.44 22.33
N ASP A 361 9.63 -0.49 21.77
CA ASP A 361 9.67 -1.93 22.12
C ASP A 361 8.34 -2.69 21.92
N THR A 362 7.42 -2.14 21.14
CA THR A 362 6.09 -2.68 20.91
C THR A 362 5.90 -3.29 19.52
N HIS A 363 6.98 -3.37 18.74
CA HIS A 363 6.97 -3.86 17.37
C HIS A 363 8.19 -4.72 17.04
N VAL A 364 7.93 -5.77 16.26
CA VAL A 364 8.96 -6.60 15.63
C VAL A 364 8.66 -6.67 14.13
N SER A 365 9.68 -6.55 13.30
CA SER A 365 9.55 -6.64 11.84
C SER A 365 9.07 -8.02 11.40
N GLY A 366 8.36 -8.08 10.29
CA GLY A 366 8.01 -9.33 9.61
C GLY A 366 9.07 -9.82 8.62
N HIS A 367 10.10 -9.00 8.32
CA HIS A 367 11.08 -9.27 7.27
C HIS A 367 12.43 -9.71 7.82
N ALA A 368 13.09 -10.57 7.05
CA ALA A 368 14.39 -11.16 7.35
C ALA A 368 15.52 -10.13 7.33
N CYS A 369 16.35 -10.13 8.36
CA CYS A 369 17.62 -9.41 8.41
C CYS A 369 18.73 -10.20 7.69
N GLN A 370 19.96 -9.64 7.63
CA GLN A 370 21.06 -10.19 6.83
C GLN A 370 21.39 -11.65 7.14
N GLU A 371 21.39 -12.06 8.40
CA GLU A 371 21.78 -13.44 8.75
C GLU A 371 20.68 -14.46 8.39
N GLU A 372 19.41 -14.05 8.37
CA GLU A 372 18.30 -14.87 7.91
C GLU A 372 18.31 -15.00 6.39
N ILE A 373 18.62 -13.92 5.67
CA ILE A 373 18.83 -13.94 4.22
C ILE A 373 19.99 -14.89 3.89
N LYS A 374 21.14 -14.77 4.55
CA LYS A 374 22.29 -15.68 4.37
C LYS A 374 21.93 -17.13 4.64
N LEU A 375 21.09 -17.41 5.65
CA LEU A 375 20.63 -18.77 5.95
C LEU A 375 19.86 -19.36 4.77
N VAL A 376 18.89 -18.61 4.21
CA VAL A 376 18.09 -19.06 3.06
C VAL A 376 18.97 -19.28 1.83
N TYR A 377 19.89 -18.38 1.51
CA TYR A 377 20.87 -18.56 0.44
C TYR A 377 21.73 -19.82 0.64
N SER A 378 22.19 -20.06 1.87
CA SER A 378 23.04 -21.21 2.20
C SER A 378 22.29 -22.55 2.09
N LEU A 379 20.98 -22.56 2.39
CA LEU A 379 20.14 -23.77 2.29
C LEU A 379 19.74 -24.05 0.85
N LEU A 380 19.30 -23.06 0.10
CA LEU A 380 18.82 -23.19 -1.28
C LEU A 380 19.95 -23.31 -2.30
N LYS A 381 21.08 -22.63 -2.06
CA LYS A 381 22.23 -22.56 -2.97
C LYS A 381 21.81 -22.27 -4.42
N PRO A 382 21.04 -21.20 -4.65
CA PRO A 382 20.54 -20.91 -5.99
C PRO A 382 21.71 -20.61 -6.94
N LYS A 383 21.53 -20.97 -8.21
CA LYS A 383 22.51 -20.62 -9.24
C LYS A 383 22.50 -19.10 -9.50
N TYR A 384 21.32 -18.51 -9.54
CA TYR A 384 21.10 -17.09 -9.72
C TYR A 384 20.24 -16.52 -8.58
N ALA A 385 20.46 -15.26 -8.25
CA ALA A 385 19.70 -14.55 -7.25
C ALA A 385 19.07 -13.28 -7.85
N ILE A 386 17.83 -13.05 -7.49
CA ILE A 386 17.05 -11.87 -7.91
C ILE A 386 16.50 -11.25 -6.62
N PRO A 387 17.14 -10.23 -6.06
CA PRO A 387 16.59 -9.45 -4.96
C PRO A 387 15.24 -8.86 -5.36
N VAL A 388 14.20 -9.06 -4.56
CA VAL A 388 12.84 -8.55 -4.79
C VAL A 388 12.32 -7.82 -3.54
N HIS A 389 11.19 -7.15 -3.65
CA HIS A 389 10.49 -6.48 -2.56
C HIS A 389 11.39 -5.46 -1.83
N GLY A 390 11.57 -4.29 -2.41
CA GLY A 390 12.36 -3.22 -1.80
C GLY A 390 12.73 -2.10 -2.76
N GLU A 391 13.08 -0.96 -2.17
CA GLU A 391 13.71 0.13 -2.89
C GLU A 391 15.09 -0.29 -3.41
N TYR A 392 15.63 0.44 -4.38
CA TYR A 392 16.93 0.16 -4.98
C TYR A 392 18.06 -0.09 -3.95
N ARG A 393 18.10 0.69 -2.85
CA ARG A 393 19.08 0.51 -1.77
C ARG A 393 18.98 -0.85 -1.07
N HIS A 394 17.78 -1.39 -0.92
CA HIS A 394 17.53 -2.69 -0.31
C HIS A 394 17.99 -3.82 -1.23
N LEU A 395 17.69 -3.70 -2.55
CA LEU A 395 18.12 -4.68 -3.55
C LEU A 395 19.65 -4.75 -3.63
N ILE A 396 20.33 -3.61 -3.62
CA ILE A 396 21.79 -3.55 -3.61
C ILE A 396 22.38 -4.14 -2.34
N ALA A 397 21.80 -3.84 -1.17
CA ALA A 397 22.26 -4.42 0.08
C ALA A 397 22.15 -5.94 0.09
N GLN A 398 21.06 -6.50 -0.45
CA GLN A 398 20.92 -7.95 -0.58
C GLN A 398 21.93 -8.53 -1.57
N LYS A 399 22.23 -7.84 -2.67
CA LYS A 399 23.33 -8.22 -3.57
C LYS A 399 24.67 -8.32 -2.84
N GLU A 400 24.98 -7.35 -1.99
CA GLU A 400 26.20 -7.36 -1.16
C GLU A 400 26.19 -8.54 -0.18
N VAL A 401 25.03 -8.86 0.42
CA VAL A 401 24.87 -10.05 1.26
C VAL A 401 25.18 -11.33 0.48
N ALA A 402 24.63 -11.49 -0.73
CA ALA A 402 24.88 -12.66 -1.60
C ALA A 402 26.37 -12.75 -1.98
N MET A 403 26.99 -11.64 -2.39
CA MET A 403 28.42 -11.58 -2.71
C MET A 403 29.30 -11.96 -1.51
N SER A 404 28.90 -11.62 -0.28
CA SER A 404 29.60 -12.03 0.94
C SER A 404 29.59 -13.54 1.17
N LEU A 405 28.67 -14.27 0.52
CA LEU A 405 28.59 -15.74 0.52
C LEU A 405 29.35 -16.39 -0.64
N GLY A 406 30.01 -15.58 -1.48
CA GLY A 406 30.81 -16.06 -2.61
C GLY A 406 30.07 -16.11 -3.95
N TYR A 407 28.90 -15.48 -4.09
CA TYR A 407 28.24 -15.32 -5.38
C TYR A 407 28.99 -14.31 -6.25
N ASP A 408 29.14 -14.62 -7.51
CA ASP A 408 29.67 -13.64 -8.47
C ASP A 408 28.67 -12.53 -8.72
N LYS A 409 29.19 -11.33 -9.04
CA LYS A 409 28.37 -10.13 -9.25
C LYS A 409 27.34 -10.31 -10.36
N GLU A 410 27.69 -11.08 -11.37
CA GLU A 410 26.89 -11.40 -12.55
C GLU A 410 25.74 -12.36 -12.25
N ASP A 411 25.87 -13.19 -11.22
CA ASP A 411 24.85 -14.16 -10.81
C ASP A 411 23.76 -13.54 -9.91
N VAL A 412 23.98 -12.28 -9.46
CA VAL A 412 22.99 -11.53 -8.68
C VAL A 412 22.42 -10.39 -9.51
N ILE A 413 21.21 -10.61 -10.00
CA ILE A 413 20.56 -9.74 -10.99
C ILE A 413 19.73 -8.69 -10.28
N ILE A 414 20.14 -7.42 -10.41
CA ILE A 414 19.32 -6.29 -9.99
C ILE A 414 18.48 -5.87 -11.19
N ALA A 415 17.17 -6.09 -11.08
CA ALA A 415 16.20 -5.79 -12.12
C ALA A 415 15.29 -4.62 -11.71
N LYS A 416 14.60 -4.08 -12.69
CA LYS A 416 13.53 -3.07 -12.54
C LYS A 416 12.20 -3.68 -12.93
N SER A 417 11.11 -3.08 -12.49
CA SER A 417 9.79 -3.43 -13.00
C SER A 417 9.76 -3.27 -14.52
N GLY A 418 9.26 -4.31 -15.20
CA GLY A 418 9.23 -4.42 -16.65
C GLY A 418 10.42 -5.11 -17.30
N ASP A 419 11.53 -5.33 -16.60
CA ASP A 419 12.65 -6.09 -17.16
C ASP A 419 12.26 -7.57 -17.37
N VAL A 420 12.66 -8.14 -18.51
CA VAL A 420 12.49 -9.56 -18.84
C VAL A 420 13.79 -10.28 -18.51
N ILE A 421 13.82 -11.03 -17.42
CA ILE A 421 14.97 -11.80 -16.98
C ILE A 421 14.84 -13.20 -17.54
N GLU A 422 15.70 -13.57 -18.49
CA GLU A 422 15.76 -14.93 -19.05
C GLU A 422 16.77 -15.76 -18.26
N LEU A 423 16.34 -16.94 -17.83
CA LEU A 423 17.10 -17.85 -16.98
C LEU A 423 17.19 -19.25 -17.63
N SER A 424 18.38 -19.79 -17.69
CA SER A 424 18.65 -21.16 -18.10
C SER A 424 19.79 -21.77 -17.27
N ASP A 425 20.05 -23.04 -17.46
CA ASP A 425 21.20 -23.69 -16.80
C ASP A 425 22.55 -23.07 -17.23
N GLU A 426 22.60 -22.36 -18.34
CA GLU A 426 23.85 -21.78 -18.87
C GLU A 426 23.99 -20.29 -18.61
N LYS A 427 22.86 -19.55 -18.53
CA LYS A 427 22.87 -18.09 -18.58
C LYS A 427 21.69 -17.49 -17.85
N ALA A 428 21.94 -16.35 -17.21
CA ALA A 428 20.93 -15.41 -16.74
C ALA A 428 21.20 -14.02 -17.30
N ALA A 429 20.19 -13.38 -17.91
CA ALA A 429 20.34 -12.04 -18.46
C ALA A 429 18.99 -11.31 -18.57
N ILE A 430 19.03 -9.99 -18.50
CA ILE A 430 17.92 -9.13 -18.90
C ILE A 430 17.94 -9.05 -20.43
N VAL A 431 16.90 -9.59 -21.08
CA VAL A 431 16.84 -9.72 -22.55
C VAL A 431 15.86 -8.78 -23.22
N GLY A 432 15.05 -8.09 -22.45
CA GLY A 432 14.04 -7.16 -22.98
C GLY A 432 13.29 -6.43 -21.89
N LYS A 433 12.26 -5.72 -22.30
CA LYS A 433 11.34 -5.00 -21.41
C LYS A 433 9.91 -5.18 -21.86
N VAL A 434 8.99 -5.21 -20.91
CA VAL A 434 7.54 -5.10 -21.14
C VAL A 434 7.01 -3.79 -20.57
N HIS A 435 5.85 -3.39 -21.02
CA HIS A 435 5.16 -2.23 -20.47
C HIS A 435 4.76 -2.49 -19.02
N THR A 436 5.08 -1.56 -18.15
CA THR A 436 4.66 -1.54 -16.74
C THR A 436 4.37 -0.11 -16.32
N GLY A 437 3.59 0.05 -15.28
CA GLY A 437 3.23 1.37 -14.77
C GLY A 437 2.40 1.30 -13.50
N ALA A 438 2.09 2.48 -13.00
CA ALA A 438 1.21 2.69 -11.87
C ALA A 438 -0.14 3.23 -12.37
N ILE A 439 -1.22 2.54 -12.07
CA ILE A 439 -2.59 2.96 -12.37
C ILE A 439 -3.19 3.53 -11.09
N LEU A 440 -3.59 4.79 -11.13
CA LEU A 440 -4.17 5.50 -9.99
C LEU A 440 -5.65 5.15 -9.85
N VAL A 441 -6.10 4.95 -8.62
CA VAL A 441 -7.50 4.69 -8.29
C VAL A 441 -8.01 5.82 -7.39
N ASP A 442 -9.12 6.44 -7.80
CA ASP A 442 -9.79 7.53 -7.10
C ASP A 442 -11.30 7.19 -7.03
N GLY A 443 -11.77 6.78 -5.86
CA GLY A 443 -13.13 6.30 -5.66
C GLY A 443 -13.47 5.11 -6.56
N LEU A 444 -14.38 5.31 -7.50
CA LEU A 444 -14.76 4.28 -8.49
C LEU A 444 -13.96 4.38 -9.80
N GLY A 445 -13.19 5.45 -9.99
CA GLY A 445 -12.36 5.69 -11.17
C GLY A 445 -11.07 4.89 -11.10
N VAL A 446 -10.72 4.21 -12.18
CA VAL A 446 -9.49 3.42 -12.31
C VAL A 446 -8.75 3.89 -13.56
N GLY A 447 -7.61 4.57 -13.38
CA GLY A 447 -6.76 5.04 -14.47
C GLY A 447 -7.28 6.27 -15.23
N ASP A 448 -8.34 6.90 -14.74
CA ASP A 448 -8.90 8.14 -15.32
C ASP A 448 -8.23 9.42 -14.76
N VAL A 449 -7.46 9.30 -13.68
CA VAL A 449 -6.63 10.36 -13.12
C VAL A 449 -5.18 10.18 -13.58
N GLY A 450 -4.67 11.18 -14.31
CA GLY A 450 -3.27 11.22 -14.73
C GLY A 450 -2.51 12.41 -14.13
N ASN A 451 -1.24 12.57 -14.53
CA ASN A 451 -0.35 13.63 -14.03
C ASN A 451 -0.91 15.05 -14.20
N ILE A 452 -1.74 15.28 -15.22
CA ILE A 452 -2.37 16.59 -15.45
C ILE A 452 -3.36 16.89 -14.32
N VAL A 453 -4.22 15.92 -13.99
CA VAL A 453 -5.24 16.09 -12.94
C VAL A 453 -4.58 16.23 -11.57
N LEU A 454 -3.54 15.45 -11.28
CA LEU A 454 -2.78 15.58 -10.03
C LEU A 454 -2.14 16.96 -9.89
N ARG A 455 -1.49 17.47 -10.94
CA ARG A 455 -0.91 18.82 -10.95
C ARG A 455 -1.97 19.89 -10.75
N ASP A 456 -3.14 19.74 -11.36
CA ASP A 456 -4.24 20.71 -11.20
C ASP A 456 -4.79 20.67 -9.77
N ARG A 457 -4.94 19.47 -9.16
CA ARG A 457 -5.33 19.34 -7.74
C ARG A 457 -4.31 19.97 -6.81
N GLN A 458 -3.03 19.75 -7.04
CA GLN A 458 -1.94 20.34 -6.26
C GLN A 458 -1.96 21.87 -6.38
N ASN A 459 -2.08 22.40 -7.60
CA ASN A 459 -2.17 23.85 -7.80
C ASN A 459 -3.40 24.47 -7.11
N LEU A 460 -4.56 23.80 -7.20
CA LEU A 460 -5.76 24.21 -6.48
C LEU A 460 -5.57 24.19 -4.95
N ALA A 461 -4.89 23.18 -4.42
CA ALA A 461 -4.62 23.05 -2.98
C ALA A 461 -3.65 24.11 -2.47
N GLU A 462 -2.59 24.44 -3.24
CA GLU A 462 -1.56 25.39 -2.84
C GLU A 462 -1.99 26.86 -3.03
N ASN A 463 -2.67 27.15 -4.14
CA ASN A 463 -2.90 28.52 -4.59
C ASN A 463 -4.37 28.95 -4.57
N GLY A 464 -5.30 27.99 -4.50
CA GLY A 464 -6.73 28.25 -4.57
C GLY A 464 -7.23 28.58 -5.97
N ILE A 465 -8.49 29.03 -6.07
CA ILE A 465 -9.15 29.35 -7.33
C ILE A 465 -9.82 30.73 -7.28
N ILE A 466 -9.75 31.44 -8.41
CA ILE A 466 -10.49 32.66 -8.72
C ILE A 466 -11.42 32.39 -9.91
N ILE A 467 -12.70 32.55 -9.73
CA ILE A 467 -13.70 32.46 -10.78
C ILE A 467 -14.12 33.89 -11.13
N VAL A 468 -13.99 34.24 -12.40
CA VAL A 468 -14.41 35.53 -12.95
C VAL A 468 -15.65 35.31 -13.79
N VAL A 469 -16.77 35.94 -13.42
CA VAL A 469 -18.03 35.79 -14.15
C VAL A 469 -18.41 37.15 -14.76
N LEU A 470 -18.63 37.16 -16.07
CA LEU A 470 -19.06 38.34 -16.79
C LEU A 470 -20.03 38.00 -17.92
N THR A 471 -20.87 39.00 -18.29
CA THR A 471 -21.85 38.85 -19.36
C THR A 471 -21.56 39.84 -20.47
N LEU A 472 -21.42 39.33 -21.71
CA LEU A 472 -21.22 40.14 -22.89
C LEU A 472 -22.48 40.10 -23.79
N GLU A 473 -22.79 41.21 -24.42
CA GLU A 473 -23.82 41.24 -25.47
C GLU A 473 -23.31 40.47 -26.72
N LYS A 474 -24.17 39.68 -27.32
CA LYS A 474 -23.81 38.71 -28.36
C LYS A 474 -23.22 39.34 -29.64
N TYR A 475 -23.74 40.48 -30.07
CA TYR A 475 -23.40 41.09 -31.36
C TYR A 475 -22.34 42.18 -31.24
N THR A 476 -22.41 42.99 -30.18
CA THR A 476 -21.49 44.11 -29.96
C THR A 476 -20.30 43.72 -29.09
N GLY A 477 -20.42 42.63 -28.33
CA GLY A 477 -19.43 42.20 -27.34
C GLY A 477 -19.39 43.09 -26.12
N GLN A 478 -20.28 44.07 -25.97
CA GLN A 478 -20.26 45.02 -24.84
C GLN A 478 -20.49 44.31 -23.50
N LEU A 479 -19.81 44.78 -22.45
CA LEU A 479 -19.98 44.27 -21.10
C LEU A 479 -21.36 44.70 -20.55
N VAL A 480 -22.27 43.74 -20.31
CA VAL A 480 -23.63 43.95 -19.84
C VAL A 480 -23.69 43.83 -18.32
N ALA A 481 -22.98 42.85 -17.73
CA ALA A 481 -22.96 42.64 -16.29
C ALA A 481 -21.62 42.01 -15.84
N GLY A 482 -21.25 42.30 -14.61
CA GLY A 482 -19.98 41.89 -14.00
C GLY A 482 -18.84 42.88 -14.32
N PRO A 483 -17.55 42.49 -14.14
CA PRO A 483 -17.10 41.19 -13.68
C PRO A 483 -17.35 40.93 -12.20
N ASP A 484 -17.95 39.81 -11.88
CA ASP A 484 -18.03 39.29 -10.53
C ASP A 484 -16.86 38.33 -10.28
N ILE A 485 -16.24 38.45 -9.08
CA ILE A 485 -15.11 37.61 -8.69
C ILE A 485 -15.49 36.80 -7.47
N VAL A 486 -15.39 35.49 -7.61
CA VAL A 486 -15.58 34.51 -6.53
C VAL A 486 -14.27 33.76 -6.29
N THR A 487 -13.84 33.65 -5.02
CA THR A 487 -12.60 32.93 -4.67
C THR A 487 -12.85 31.80 -3.68
N ARG A 488 -12.04 30.75 -3.76
CA ARG A 488 -11.97 29.69 -2.74
C ARG A 488 -10.51 29.28 -2.55
N GLY A 489 -10.10 29.17 -1.27
CA GLY A 489 -8.74 28.75 -0.91
C GLY A 489 -7.63 29.75 -1.29
N PHE A 490 -7.96 30.93 -1.81
CA PHE A 490 -6.99 31.94 -2.25
C PHE A 490 -6.77 33.03 -1.20
N VAL A 491 -7.81 33.77 -0.85
CA VAL A 491 -7.77 34.88 0.14
C VAL A 491 -8.98 34.84 1.05
N TYR A 492 -8.85 35.44 2.26
CA TYR A 492 -9.97 35.64 3.13
C TYR A 492 -10.75 36.88 2.64
N VAL A 493 -11.91 36.65 2.05
CA VAL A 493 -12.67 37.67 1.28
C VAL A 493 -12.97 38.95 2.09
N ARG A 494 -13.27 38.83 3.40
CA ARG A 494 -13.60 39.98 4.27
C ARG A 494 -12.42 40.94 4.49
N GLU A 495 -11.20 40.51 4.28
CA GLU A 495 -9.97 41.29 4.46
C GLU A 495 -9.30 41.67 3.13
N ALA A 496 -9.89 41.25 2.01
CA ALA A 496 -9.32 41.37 0.68
C ALA A 496 -10.21 42.17 -0.30
N GLU A 497 -11.12 43.01 0.19
CA GLU A 497 -12.04 43.78 -0.67
C GLU A 497 -11.29 44.64 -1.68
N GLU A 498 -10.27 45.39 -1.24
CA GLU A 498 -9.44 46.22 -2.11
C GLU A 498 -8.77 45.43 -3.23
N LEU A 499 -8.22 44.26 -2.91
CA LEU A 499 -7.61 43.35 -3.89
C LEU A 499 -8.62 42.88 -4.94
N LEU A 500 -9.84 42.55 -4.49
CA LEU A 500 -10.89 42.07 -5.38
C LEU A 500 -11.45 43.19 -6.26
N ASP A 501 -11.50 44.41 -5.76
CA ASP A 501 -11.90 45.59 -6.54
C ASP A 501 -10.86 45.93 -7.62
N GLU A 502 -9.57 45.92 -7.27
CA GLU A 502 -8.52 46.07 -8.25
C GLU A 502 -8.54 44.95 -9.32
N ALA A 503 -8.79 43.72 -8.89
CA ALA A 503 -8.94 42.58 -9.80
C ALA A 503 -10.13 42.74 -10.76
N ARG A 504 -11.28 43.25 -10.28
CA ARG A 504 -12.44 43.62 -11.13
C ARG A 504 -12.09 44.68 -12.14
N ALA A 505 -11.36 45.73 -11.72
CA ALA A 505 -10.94 46.81 -12.60
C ALA A 505 -10.02 46.29 -13.73
N ILE A 506 -9.06 45.40 -13.40
CA ILE A 506 -8.16 44.77 -14.39
C ILE A 506 -8.95 43.94 -15.39
N VAL A 507 -9.88 43.10 -14.93
CA VAL A 507 -10.72 42.30 -15.82
C VAL A 507 -11.55 43.19 -16.76
N THR A 508 -12.13 44.26 -16.23
CA THR A 508 -12.91 45.24 -17.02
C THR A 508 -12.02 45.87 -18.11
N ASP A 509 -10.82 46.33 -17.75
CA ASP A 509 -9.85 46.89 -18.70
C ASP A 509 -9.43 45.88 -19.77
N SER A 510 -9.17 44.62 -19.38
CA SER A 510 -8.84 43.55 -20.30
C SER A 510 -9.93 43.28 -21.33
N VAL A 511 -11.21 43.30 -20.91
CA VAL A 511 -12.36 43.16 -21.80
C VAL A 511 -12.48 44.34 -22.75
N LEU A 512 -12.39 45.59 -22.23
CA LEU A 512 -12.46 46.80 -23.05
C LEU A 512 -11.33 46.83 -24.13
N ARG A 513 -10.11 46.47 -23.74
CA ARG A 513 -8.98 46.39 -24.69
C ARG A 513 -9.21 45.32 -25.79
N CYS A 514 -9.92 44.22 -25.47
CA CYS A 514 -10.29 43.22 -26.46
C CYS A 514 -11.30 43.80 -27.47
N LEU A 515 -12.31 44.53 -26.99
CA LEU A 515 -13.33 45.19 -27.81
C LEU A 515 -12.72 46.22 -28.75
N ASP A 516 -11.86 47.09 -28.24
CA ASP A 516 -11.16 48.14 -29.02
C ASP A 516 -10.32 47.52 -30.17
N LYS A 517 -9.79 46.29 -29.97
CA LYS A 517 -9.05 45.55 -30.97
C LYS A 517 -9.91 44.62 -31.84
N ASN A 518 -11.25 44.71 -31.73
CA ASN A 518 -12.19 43.83 -32.43
C ASN A 518 -11.92 42.33 -32.21
N ILE A 519 -11.49 41.95 -31.00
CA ILE A 519 -11.31 40.55 -30.61
C ILE A 519 -12.66 40.05 -30.09
N THR A 520 -13.35 39.26 -30.91
CA THR A 520 -14.67 38.66 -30.59
C THR A 520 -14.56 37.18 -30.23
N ASP A 521 -13.39 36.55 -30.34
CA ASP A 521 -13.14 35.18 -29.96
C ASP A 521 -13.08 35.04 -28.42
N TRP A 522 -14.03 34.37 -27.86
CA TRP A 522 -14.14 34.21 -26.40
C TRP A 522 -12.98 33.45 -25.77
N SER A 523 -12.40 32.49 -26.50
CA SER A 523 -11.22 31.78 -26.01
C SER A 523 -10.03 32.73 -25.85
N LYS A 524 -9.87 33.66 -26.79
CA LYS A 524 -8.84 34.70 -26.70
C LYS A 524 -9.12 35.70 -25.56
N ILE A 525 -10.37 36.13 -25.40
CA ILE A 525 -10.77 37.03 -24.31
C ILE A 525 -10.48 36.36 -22.95
N LYS A 526 -10.90 35.11 -22.77
CA LYS A 526 -10.62 34.35 -21.55
C LYS A 526 -9.12 34.24 -21.24
N ASN A 527 -8.29 33.97 -22.24
CA ASN A 527 -6.84 33.90 -22.06
C ASN A 527 -6.23 35.25 -21.66
N ILE A 528 -6.66 36.37 -22.29
CA ILE A 528 -6.19 37.71 -21.94
C ILE A 528 -6.57 38.07 -20.51
N ILE A 529 -7.83 37.80 -20.08
CA ILE A 529 -8.25 38.00 -18.70
C ILE A 529 -7.38 37.19 -17.74
N LYS A 530 -7.13 35.92 -18.06
CA LYS A 530 -6.32 35.03 -17.25
C LYS A 530 -4.88 35.54 -17.11
N ASP A 531 -4.27 35.95 -18.21
CA ASP A 531 -2.87 36.39 -18.23
C ASP A 531 -2.69 37.69 -17.46
N ASP A 532 -3.54 38.69 -17.71
CA ASP A 532 -3.49 40.00 -17.05
C ASP A 532 -3.73 39.87 -15.53
N LEU A 533 -4.72 39.09 -15.15
CA LEU A 533 -5.02 38.85 -13.73
C LEU A 533 -3.93 38.05 -13.03
N SER A 534 -3.35 37.03 -13.69
CA SER A 534 -2.20 36.28 -13.16
C SER A 534 -1.00 37.19 -12.95
N GLU A 535 -0.68 38.07 -13.93
CA GLU A 535 0.45 39.00 -13.83
C GLU A 535 0.27 39.97 -12.64
N TYR A 536 -0.94 40.52 -12.51
CA TYR A 536 -1.28 41.41 -11.39
C TYR A 536 -1.11 40.73 -10.04
N LEU A 537 -1.73 39.56 -9.85
CA LEU A 537 -1.69 38.81 -8.59
C LEU A 537 -0.25 38.37 -8.25
N TRP A 538 0.50 37.96 -9.22
CA TRP A 538 1.91 37.62 -9.02
C TRP A 538 2.75 38.84 -8.60
N LYS A 539 2.54 39.99 -9.22
CA LYS A 539 3.24 41.24 -8.84
C LYS A 539 2.88 41.66 -7.40
N LYS A 540 1.60 41.59 -7.04
CA LYS A 540 1.09 42.11 -5.77
C LYS A 540 1.32 41.14 -4.60
N MET A 541 1.13 39.84 -4.82
CA MET A 541 1.09 38.85 -3.75
C MET A 541 2.07 37.67 -3.90
N LYS A 542 2.72 37.51 -5.05
CA LYS A 542 3.55 36.34 -5.37
C LYS A 542 2.78 35.01 -5.28
N ARG A 543 1.50 35.03 -5.56
CA ARG A 543 0.61 33.86 -5.62
C ARG A 543 0.06 33.70 -7.03
N ASN A 544 -0.20 32.45 -7.44
CA ASN A 544 -0.67 32.12 -8.78
C ASN A 544 -1.89 31.19 -8.72
N PRO A 545 -3.07 31.70 -8.28
CA PRO A 545 -4.28 30.90 -8.19
C PRO A 545 -4.74 30.42 -9.57
N VAL A 546 -5.52 29.33 -9.58
CA VAL A 546 -6.22 28.90 -10.80
C VAL A 546 -7.27 29.94 -11.16
N ILE A 547 -7.17 30.57 -12.32
CA ILE A 547 -8.12 31.60 -12.79
C ILE A 547 -9.03 30.96 -13.84
N LEU A 548 -10.35 31.02 -13.58
CA LEU A 548 -11.40 30.47 -14.43
C LEU A 548 -12.37 31.56 -14.90
N PRO A 549 -12.16 32.17 -16.09
CA PRO A 549 -13.08 33.10 -16.67
C PRO A 549 -14.30 32.40 -17.27
N ILE A 550 -15.51 32.82 -16.83
CA ILE A 550 -16.80 32.38 -17.33
C ILE A 550 -17.47 33.57 -18.04
N ILE A 551 -17.65 33.45 -19.35
CA ILE A 551 -18.32 34.45 -20.16
C ILE A 551 -19.73 33.94 -20.53
N MET A 552 -20.76 34.73 -20.22
CA MET A 552 -22.14 34.43 -20.58
C MET A 552 -22.58 35.37 -21.71
N GLU A 553 -23.51 34.91 -22.57
CA GLU A 553 -24.12 35.73 -23.61
C GLU A 553 -25.45 36.33 -23.12
N ALA A 554 -25.65 37.63 -23.38
CA ALA A 554 -26.96 38.22 -23.34
C ALA A 554 -27.41 38.52 -24.78
N GLN A 555 -28.67 38.22 -25.06
CA GLN A 555 -29.39 38.75 -26.25
C GLN A 555 -30.24 39.89 -25.75
N MET A 556 -29.86 41.13 -26.06
CA MET A 556 -30.73 42.27 -25.85
C MET A 556 -31.53 42.55 -27.09
#